data_08054e0883bd8b922f6b11156c952ac9
#
_entry.id   08054e0883bd8b922f6b11156c952ac9
#
_cell.length_a   1.000
_cell.length_b   1.000
_cell.length_c   1.000
_cell.angle_alpha   90.00
_cell.angle_beta   90.00
_cell.angle_gamma   90.00
#
_symmetry.space_group_name_H-M   'P 1'
#
loop_
_entity.id
_entity.type
_entity.pdbx_description
1 polymer ?
#
loop_
_entity_poly.entity_id
_entity_poly.type
_entity_poly.pdbx_seq_one_letter_code
_entity_poly.pdbx_strand_id
1 'polypeptide(L)'
;KNEVIIQESHTIGYAQALTNVGAKVVKVKTAKQLEKAITDKTCMLWFLNAHTDQGEIKWEEFVALGKKHNIPTFIDCAADVPPVENLFRFTKLGFDLVAFSGGKGLRGPQSAGLLLGKREYIEAARMHTPPRGETIGRGMKVNKEEVLGMLAALELYLQKDHAKEWEMWESQIKLISDSATSVEGVKSEIHVPKYANHVPSIRINWDEKKVKISPNEVRKQLAEGHPSIQTVGDSKSVGMTTWMMVPGQERIVAKRMKEILSSAV
;
A
#
# COMPACT_ATOMS: atom_id res chain seq x y z
N LYS A 1 -19.11 12.23 19.24
CA LYS A 1 -19.09 10.95 18.54
C LYS A 1 -17.64 10.46 18.44
N ASN A 2 -17.42 9.16 18.70
CA ASN A 2 -16.07 8.59 18.68
C ASN A 2 -16.04 7.11 18.24
N GLU A 3 -17.12 6.57 17.70
CA GLU A 3 -17.14 5.20 17.18
C GLU A 3 -16.86 5.21 15.67
N VAL A 4 -15.92 4.38 15.23
CA VAL A 4 -15.59 4.14 13.83
C VAL A 4 -15.88 2.69 13.51
N ILE A 5 -16.73 2.44 12.51
CA ILE A 5 -17.08 1.09 12.08
C ILE A 5 -16.13 0.67 10.98
N ILE A 6 -15.56 -0.54 11.11
CA ILE A 6 -14.59 -1.13 10.18
C ILE A 6 -14.95 -2.60 9.93
N GLN A 7 -14.74 -3.10 8.73
CA GLN A 7 -14.81 -4.55 8.47
C GLN A 7 -13.69 -5.28 9.23
N GLU A 8 -13.98 -6.42 9.85
CA GLU A 8 -13.02 -7.19 10.64
C GLU A 8 -11.77 -7.53 9.82
N SER A 9 -11.94 -7.95 8.56
CA SER A 9 -10.85 -8.23 7.62
C SER A 9 -9.99 -7.00 7.27
N HIS A 10 -10.49 -5.79 7.48
CA HIS A 10 -9.77 -4.53 7.26
C HIS A 10 -9.01 -4.05 8.51
N THR A 11 -9.13 -4.77 9.63
CA THR A 11 -8.45 -4.41 10.89
C THR A 11 -7.02 -4.95 10.86
N ILE A 12 -6.08 -4.09 10.51
CA ILE A 12 -4.63 -4.36 10.51
C ILE A 12 -3.91 -3.39 11.44
N GLY A 13 -2.60 -3.53 11.60
CA GLY A 13 -1.78 -2.69 12.49
C GLY A 13 -1.98 -1.18 12.27
N TYR A 14 -2.27 -0.74 11.05
CA TYR A 14 -2.52 0.69 10.74
C TYR A 14 -3.85 1.23 11.33
N ALA A 15 -4.80 0.37 11.68
CA ALA A 15 -6.02 0.79 12.39
C ALA A 15 -5.69 1.42 13.78
N GLN A 16 -4.47 1.23 14.28
CA GLN A 16 -3.96 1.92 15.47
C GLN A 16 -4.09 3.45 15.36
N ALA A 17 -4.02 4.03 14.18
CA ALA A 17 -4.24 5.46 13.96
C ALA A 17 -5.60 5.95 14.48
N LEU A 18 -6.64 5.12 14.41
CA LEU A 18 -7.98 5.43 14.93
C LEU A 18 -7.99 5.45 16.47
N THR A 19 -7.37 4.45 17.10
CA THR A 19 -7.35 4.36 18.56
C THR A 19 -6.44 5.41 19.19
N ASN A 20 -5.37 5.81 18.51
CA ASN A 20 -4.46 6.86 18.98
C ASN A 20 -5.13 8.24 19.12
N VAL A 21 -6.19 8.49 18.36
CA VAL A 21 -6.99 9.73 18.47
C VAL A 21 -8.23 9.57 19.35
N GLY A 22 -8.31 8.46 20.11
CA GLY A 22 -9.40 8.19 21.04
C GLY A 22 -10.67 7.62 20.40
N ALA A 23 -10.60 7.18 19.14
CA ALA A 23 -11.72 6.51 18.51
C ALA A 23 -11.87 5.07 19.02
N LYS A 24 -13.12 4.63 19.17
CA LYS A 24 -13.48 3.25 19.46
C LYS A 24 -13.78 2.53 18.16
N VAL A 25 -13.01 1.50 17.86
CA VAL A 25 -13.19 0.68 16.67
C VAL A 25 -14.29 -0.36 16.91
N VAL A 26 -15.32 -0.34 16.06
CA VAL A 26 -16.43 -1.30 16.05
C VAL A 26 -16.27 -2.20 14.82
N LYS A 27 -16.04 -3.49 15.06
CA LYS A 27 -15.77 -4.46 13.99
C LYS A 27 -17.05 -5.14 13.52
N VAL A 28 -17.19 -5.27 12.20
CA VAL A 28 -18.33 -5.93 11.55
C VAL A 28 -17.85 -6.82 10.41
N LYS A 29 -18.66 -7.80 10.01
CA LYS A 29 -18.38 -8.68 8.86
C LYS A 29 -19.32 -8.39 7.69
N THR A 30 -20.59 -8.17 7.97
CA THR A 30 -21.66 -8.06 6.95
C THR A 30 -22.31 -6.68 6.97
N ALA A 31 -22.97 -6.29 5.87
CA ALA A 31 -23.76 -5.07 5.78
C ALA A 31 -24.83 -4.99 6.88
N LYS A 32 -25.51 -6.11 7.16
CA LYS A 32 -26.52 -6.18 8.24
C LYS A 32 -25.93 -5.93 9.61
N GLN A 33 -24.72 -6.43 9.88
CA GLN A 33 -24.02 -6.14 11.14
C GLN A 33 -23.59 -4.67 11.20
N LEU A 34 -23.13 -4.09 10.08
CA LEU A 34 -22.77 -2.69 10.00
C LEU A 34 -23.96 -1.81 10.35
N GLU A 35 -25.14 -2.03 9.76
CA GLU A 35 -26.33 -1.26 10.05
C GLU A 35 -26.76 -1.37 11.52
N LYS A 36 -26.69 -2.56 12.12
CA LYS A 36 -26.98 -2.78 13.55
C LYS A 36 -25.96 -2.12 14.48
N ALA A 37 -24.73 -1.95 14.03
CA ALA A 37 -23.66 -1.36 14.83
C ALA A 37 -23.69 0.17 14.85
N ILE A 38 -24.49 0.80 13.98
CA ILE A 38 -24.64 2.26 13.95
C ILE A 38 -25.37 2.74 15.19
N THR A 39 -24.77 3.71 15.87
CA THR A 39 -25.31 4.38 17.04
C THR A 39 -25.21 5.90 16.89
N ASP A 40 -25.76 6.66 17.84
CA ASP A 40 -25.56 8.11 17.94
C ASP A 40 -24.10 8.52 18.15
N LYS A 41 -23.23 7.57 18.55
CA LYS A 41 -21.78 7.74 18.73
C LYS A 41 -20.97 7.45 17.47
N THR A 42 -21.57 6.85 16.45
CA THR A 42 -20.88 6.54 15.19
C THR A 42 -20.52 7.84 14.45
N CYS A 43 -19.24 8.01 14.11
CA CYS A 43 -18.76 9.21 13.44
C CYS A 43 -18.19 8.92 12.04
N MET A 44 -17.82 7.69 11.72
CA MET A 44 -17.21 7.35 10.42
C MET A 44 -17.35 5.86 10.13
N LEU A 45 -17.47 5.51 8.85
CA LEU A 45 -17.23 4.19 8.30
C LEU A 45 -15.85 4.19 7.65
N TRP A 46 -14.94 3.29 8.07
CA TRP A 46 -13.57 3.23 7.58
C TRP A 46 -13.33 1.97 6.75
N PHE A 47 -12.75 2.12 5.57
CA PHE A 47 -12.46 1.06 4.60
C PHE A 47 -10.97 0.99 4.30
N LEU A 48 -10.39 -0.22 4.25
CA LEU A 48 -9.02 -0.44 3.80
C LEU A 48 -9.02 -1.04 2.39
N ASN A 49 -8.56 -0.29 1.38
CA ASN A 49 -8.62 -0.74 0.00
C ASN A 49 -7.77 -1.99 -0.27
N ALA A 50 -6.61 -2.10 0.36
CA ALA A 50 -5.73 -3.25 0.23
C ALA A 50 -6.40 -4.61 0.57
N HIS A 51 -7.47 -4.60 1.36
CA HIS A 51 -8.21 -5.79 1.80
C HIS A 51 -9.62 -5.91 1.18
N THR A 52 -9.88 -5.22 0.07
CA THR A 52 -11.18 -5.24 -0.61
C THR A 52 -11.70 -6.66 -0.90
N ASP A 53 -10.82 -7.59 -1.31
CA ASP A 53 -11.24 -8.97 -1.60
C ASP A 53 -11.56 -9.77 -0.34
N GLN A 54 -11.00 -9.41 0.81
CA GLN A 54 -11.18 -10.09 2.09
C GLN A 54 -12.45 -9.65 2.83
N GLY A 55 -12.95 -8.44 2.52
CA GLY A 55 -14.19 -7.91 3.09
C GLY A 55 -15.43 -8.41 2.33
N GLU A 56 -16.53 -8.64 3.04
CA GLU A 56 -17.82 -8.98 2.42
C GLU A 56 -18.43 -7.75 1.74
N ILE A 57 -18.44 -6.61 2.43
CA ILE A 57 -19.01 -5.35 1.93
C ILE A 57 -18.03 -4.72 0.94
N LYS A 58 -18.48 -4.52 -0.30
CA LYS A 58 -17.67 -3.91 -1.37
C LYS A 58 -17.87 -2.40 -1.42
N TRP A 59 -17.10 -1.70 -2.26
CA TRP A 59 -17.05 -0.24 -2.31
C TRP A 59 -18.42 0.42 -2.45
N GLU A 60 -19.19 0.00 -3.44
CA GLU A 60 -20.48 0.62 -3.79
C GLU A 60 -21.48 0.46 -2.66
N GLU A 61 -21.57 -0.73 -2.07
CA GLU A 61 -22.43 -1.01 -0.93
C GLU A 61 -21.99 -0.25 0.31
N PHE A 62 -20.69 -0.17 0.55
CA PHE A 62 -20.14 0.56 1.70
C PHE A 62 -20.46 2.07 1.64
N VAL A 63 -20.28 2.67 0.44
CA VAL A 63 -20.65 4.05 0.17
C VAL A 63 -22.16 4.26 0.30
N ALA A 64 -22.96 3.33 -0.23
CA ALA A 64 -24.42 3.41 -0.13
C ALA A 64 -24.91 3.38 1.34
N LEU A 65 -24.30 2.54 2.17
CA LEU A 65 -24.57 2.47 3.60
C LEU A 65 -24.23 3.79 4.31
N GLY A 66 -23.06 4.38 4.00
CA GLY A 66 -22.68 5.69 4.52
C GLY A 66 -23.70 6.78 4.18
N LYS A 67 -24.11 6.85 2.91
CA LYS A 67 -25.13 7.78 2.43
C LYS A 67 -26.49 7.55 3.10
N LYS A 68 -26.95 6.30 3.17
CA LYS A 68 -28.23 5.92 3.78
C LYS A 68 -28.36 6.39 5.23
N HIS A 69 -27.27 6.30 5.98
CA HIS A 69 -27.24 6.62 7.40
C HIS A 69 -26.62 8.00 7.72
N ASN A 70 -26.30 8.78 6.69
CA ASN A 70 -25.65 10.08 6.82
C ASN A 70 -24.38 10.03 7.70
N ILE A 71 -23.55 9.01 7.48
CA ILE A 71 -22.26 8.80 8.14
C ILE A 71 -21.16 8.90 7.11
N PRO A 72 -20.13 9.75 7.31
CA PRO A 72 -19.04 9.89 6.37
C PRO A 72 -18.26 8.58 6.19
N THR A 73 -17.88 8.34 4.95
CA THR A 73 -17.06 7.19 4.54
C THR A 73 -15.63 7.63 4.26
N PHE A 74 -14.69 6.90 4.82
CA PHE A 74 -13.25 7.06 4.59
C PHE A 74 -12.68 5.81 3.94
N ILE A 75 -11.81 5.96 2.94
CA ILE A 75 -11.05 4.85 2.37
C ILE A 75 -9.54 5.12 2.46
N ASP A 76 -8.84 4.14 3.02
CA ASP A 76 -7.37 4.11 3.05
C ASP A 76 -6.86 3.46 1.76
N CYS A 77 -6.28 4.30 0.90
CA CYS A 77 -5.66 3.96 -0.37
C CYS A 77 -4.15 4.20 -0.34
N ALA A 78 -3.51 4.07 0.82
CA ALA A 78 -2.11 4.43 1.02
C ALA A 78 -1.14 3.81 0.01
N ALA A 79 -1.45 2.63 -0.55
CA ALA A 79 -0.60 1.89 -1.47
C ALA A 79 -1.26 1.66 -2.84
N ASP A 80 -2.25 2.48 -3.21
CA ASP A 80 -3.11 2.23 -4.38
C ASP A 80 -2.78 3.10 -5.60
N VAL A 81 -1.64 3.74 -5.62
CA VAL A 81 -1.04 4.31 -6.82
C VAL A 81 0.34 3.67 -7.03
N PRO A 82 0.63 3.16 -8.25
CA PRO A 82 -0.22 3.12 -9.44
C PRO A 82 -1.48 2.23 -9.28
N PRO A 83 -2.49 2.31 -10.20
CA PRO A 83 -2.54 3.17 -11.38
C PRO A 83 -2.96 4.63 -11.04
N VAL A 84 -2.63 5.58 -11.92
CA VAL A 84 -2.88 7.02 -11.70
C VAL A 84 -4.36 7.34 -11.56
N GLU A 85 -5.24 6.61 -12.22
CA GLU A 85 -6.69 6.76 -12.17
C GLU A 85 -7.25 6.63 -10.75
N ASN A 86 -6.57 5.90 -9.88
CA ASN A 86 -7.00 5.71 -8.49
C ASN A 86 -7.00 7.02 -7.68
N LEU A 87 -6.20 8.03 -8.07
CA LEU A 87 -6.26 9.36 -7.46
C LEU A 87 -7.65 10.01 -7.59
N PHE A 88 -8.43 9.61 -8.58
CA PHE A 88 -9.75 10.17 -8.88
C PHE A 88 -10.89 9.18 -8.65
N ARG A 89 -10.59 7.89 -8.65
CA ARG A 89 -11.58 6.81 -8.67
C ARG A 89 -12.49 6.82 -7.45
N PHE A 90 -11.91 6.87 -6.26
CA PHE A 90 -12.66 6.63 -5.03
C PHE A 90 -13.53 7.83 -4.64
N THR A 91 -13.11 9.06 -4.95
CA THR A 91 -13.98 10.23 -4.82
C THR A 91 -15.15 10.18 -5.80
N LYS A 92 -14.91 9.72 -7.04
CA LYS A 92 -15.97 9.51 -8.05
C LYS A 92 -16.95 8.41 -7.66
N LEU A 93 -16.49 7.35 -6.99
CA LEU A 93 -17.34 6.30 -6.40
C LEU A 93 -18.23 6.83 -5.28
N GLY A 94 -17.84 7.93 -4.65
CA GLY A 94 -18.62 8.61 -3.64
C GLY A 94 -18.12 8.45 -2.21
N PHE A 95 -16.90 7.97 -2.00
CA PHE A 95 -16.24 8.08 -0.70
C PHE A 95 -16.07 9.56 -0.32
N ASP A 96 -16.35 9.87 0.94
CA ASP A 96 -16.29 11.24 1.45
C ASP A 96 -14.85 11.70 1.70
N LEU A 97 -13.96 10.78 2.07
CA LEU A 97 -12.54 10.99 2.29
C LEU A 97 -11.71 9.83 1.71
N VAL A 98 -10.59 10.15 1.11
CA VAL A 98 -9.64 9.21 0.50
C VAL A 98 -8.22 9.62 0.89
N ALA A 99 -7.44 8.70 1.45
CA ALA A 99 -6.05 8.96 1.83
C ALA A 99 -5.04 8.17 0.99
N PHE A 100 -3.98 8.84 0.53
CA PHE A 100 -2.83 8.24 -0.15
C PHE A 100 -1.54 8.56 0.59
N SER A 101 -0.63 7.59 0.69
CA SER A 101 0.70 7.82 1.25
C SER A 101 1.61 8.53 0.23
N GLY A 102 2.32 9.55 0.69
CA GLY A 102 3.27 10.28 -0.15
C GLY A 102 4.54 9.49 -0.45
N GLY A 103 5.03 8.73 0.52
CA GLY A 103 6.31 8.01 0.44
C GLY A 103 6.26 6.65 -0.27
N LYS A 104 5.17 6.32 -0.98
CA LYS A 104 5.03 5.09 -1.77
C LYS A 104 5.06 5.41 -3.28
N GLY A 105 4.08 4.99 -4.06
CA GLY A 105 4.04 5.21 -5.50
C GLY A 105 4.14 6.66 -5.97
N LEU A 106 3.68 7.60 -5.17
CA LEU A 106 3.85 9.03 -5.45
C LEU A 106 5.30 9.51 -5.33
N ARG A 107 6.17 8.77 -4.62
CA ARG A 107 7.60 9.09 -4.41
C ARG A 107 7.85 10.46 -3.81
N GLY A 108 6.92 10.94 -3.00
CA GLY A 108 7.05 12.14 -2.19
C GLY A 108 7.68 11.85 -0.81
N PRO A 109 7.70 12.84 0.09
CA PRO A 109 8.22 12.67 1.44
C PRO A 109 7.46 11.59 2.21
N GLN A 110 8.19 10.80 3.02
CA GLN A 110 7.65 9.65 3.78
C GLN A 110 6.60 10.06 4.81
N SER A 111 6.74 11.25 5.40
CA SER A 111 5.83 11.78 6.43
C SER A 111 4.66 12.57 5.87
N ALA A 112 4.61 12.78 4.55
CA ALA A 112 3.52 13.46 3.86
C ALA A 112 2.58 12.48 3.15
N GLY A 113 1.41 12.98 2.78
CA GLY A 113 0.41 12.24 2.00
C GLY A 113 -0.64 13.17 1.43
N LEU A 114 -1.62 12.58 0.78
CA LEU A 114 -2.80 13.29 0.25
C LEU A 114 -4.03 12.84 1.01
N LEU A 115 -4.83 13.81 1.44
CA LEU A 115 -6.19 13.60 1.88
C LEU A 115 -7.11 14.32 0.90
N LEU A 116 -7.93 13.57 0.18
CA LEU A 116 -8.87 14.05 -0.82
C LEU A 116 -10.30 13.80 -0.35
N GLY A 117 -11.25 14.60 -0.82
CA GLY A 117 -12.65 14.35 -0.54
C GLY A 117 -13.50 15.60 -0.39
N LYS A 118 -14.61 15.51 0.34
CA LYS A 118 -15.53 16.60 0.55
C LYS A 118 -14.88 17.74 1.33
N ARG A 119 -15.10 18.96 0.85
CA ARG A 119 -14.49 20.18 1.39
C ARG A 119 -14.69 20.34 2.89
N GLU A 120 -15.90 20.09 3.37
CA GLU A 120 -16.26 20.19 4.80
C GLU A 120 -15.39 19.30 5.70
N TYR A 121 -15.09 18.06 5.27
CA TYR A 121 -14.22 17.15 6.03
C TYR A 121 -12.74 17.49 5.90
N ILE A 122 -12.32 18.00 4.74
CA ILE A 122 -10.94 18.49 4.55
C ILE A 122 -10.71 19.72 5.44
N GLU A 123 -11.66 20.64 5.50
CA GLU A 123 -11.58 21.80 6.39
C GLU A 123 -11.56 21.40 7.86
N ALA A 124 -12.40 20.45 8.27
CA ALA A 124 -12.38 19.89 9.61
C ALA A 124 -11.02 19.24 9.95
N ALA A 125 -10.45 18.44 9.04
CA ALA A 125 -9.11 17.86 9.21
C ALA A 125 -8.05 18.96 9.40
N ARG A 126 -8.07 20.03 8.61
CA ARG A 126 -7.14 21.17 8.73
C ARG A 126 -7.27 21.89 10.07
N MET A 127 -8.45 21.90 10.67
CA MET A 127 -8.67 22.51 12.00
C MET A 127 -7.96 21.70 13.10
N HIS A 128 -7.64 20.42 12.88
CA HIS A 128 -7.00 19.54 13.84
C HIS A 128 -5.49 19.34 13.59
N THR A 129 -4.88 20.18 12.73
CA THR A 129 -3.45 20.10 12.38
C THR A 129 -2.71 21.40 12.73
N PRO A 130 -1.36 21.37 12.78
CA PRO A 130 -0.55 22.58 12.94
C PRO A 130 -0.92 23.65 11.88
N PRO A 131 -0.77 24.94 12.22
CA PRO A 131 -0.06 25.49 13.38
C PRO A 131 -0.87 25.62 14.69
N ARG A 132 -2.11 25.12 14.72
CA ARG A 132 -2.98 25.21 15.89
C ARG A 132 -2.41 24.43 17.08
N GLY A 133 -2.50 25.00 18.29
CA GLY A 133 -1.88 24.47 19.50
C GLY A 133 -2.67 23.33 20.13
N GLU A 134 -3.95 23.54 20.39
CA GLU A 134 -4.82 22.62 21.14
C GLU A 134 -5.60 21.70 20.19
N THR A 135 -4.87 20.85 19.45
CA THR A 135 -5.46 19.96 18.46
C THR A 135 -4.88 18.56 18.55
N ILE A 136 -5.67 17.54 18.17
CA ILE A 136 -5.25 16.14 18.13
C ILE A 136 -4.00 15.95 17.27
N GLY A 137 -3.96 16.59 16.09
CA GLY A 137 -2.86 16.48 15.13
C GLY A 137 -1.63 17.32 15.48
N ARG A 138 -1.59 18.02 16.62
CA ARG A 138 -0.46 18.90 16.96
C ARG A 138 0.89 18.19 16.96
N GLY A 139 0.94 16.95 17.43
CA GLY A 139 2.14 16.12 17.42
C GLY A 139 2.49 15.51 16.06
N MET A 140 1.57 15.57 15.09
CA MET A 140 1.70 14.99 13.75
C MET A 140 2.05 16.08 12.72
N LYS A 141 3.07 16.89 13.04
CA LYS A 141 3.45 18.04 12.23
C LYS A 141 4.11 17.60 10.93
N VAL A 142 3.53 18.03 9.80
CA VAL A 142 4.18 17.97 8.49
C VAL A 142 4.83 19.33 8.24
N ASN A 143 6.10 19.32 7.85
CA ASN A 143 6.87 20.53 7.60
C ASN A 143 6.50 21.15 6.26
N LYS A 144 6.73 22.46 6.09
CA LYS A 144 6.45 23.15 4.82
C LYS A 144 7.25 22.57 3.66
N GLU A 145 8.47 22.13 3.92
CA GLU A 145 9.36 21.48 2.95
C GLU A 145 8.74 20.15 2.46
N GLU A 146 8.12 19.41 3.35
CA GLU A 146 7.43 18.15 3.02
C GLU A 146 6.13 18.42 2.25
N VAL A 147 5.40 19.48 2.59
CA VAL A 147 4.20 19.90 1.84
C VAL A 147 4.57 20.28 0.41
N LEU A 148 5.63 21.09 0.21
CA LEU A 148 6.11 21.48 -1.11
C LEU A 148 6.69 20.28 -1.87
N GLY A 149 7.45 19.41 -1.18
CA GLY A 149 7.96 18.17 -1.77
C GLY A 149 6.84 17.24 -2.23
N MET A 150 5.74 17.16 -1.46
CA MET A 150 4.57 16.36 -1.82
C MET A 150 3.82 16.94 -3.03
N LEU A 151 3.70 18.28 -3.10
CA LEU A 151 3.10 18.95 -4.26
C LEU A 151 3.92 18.66 -5.53
N ALA A 152 5.23 18.87 -5.48
CA ALA A 152 6.11 18.58 -6.60
C ALA A 152 6.05 17.11 -7.04
N ALA A 153 6.03 16.18 -6.07
CA ALA A 153 5.91 14.76 -6.36
C ALA A 153 4.58 14.43 -7.07
N LEU A 154 3.47 15.01 -6.62
CA LEU A 154 2.16 14.83 -7.25
C LEU A 154 2.14 15.39 -8.68
N GLU A 155 2.66 16.60 -8.91
CA GLU A 155 2.72 17.21 -10.23
C GLU A 155 3.55 16.38 -11.20
N LEU A 156 4.73 15.92 -10.76
CA LEU A 156 5.58 15.02 -11.54
C LEU A 156 4.91 13.68 -11.83
N TYR A 157 4.21 13.11 -10.83
CA TYR A 157 3.50 11.86 -11.00
C TYR A 157 2.37 11.97 -12.04
N LEU A 158 1.60 13.07 -12.04
CA LEU A 158 0.53 13.29 -13.01
C LEU A 158 1.04 13.53 -14.44
N GLN A 159 2.29 14.03 -14.60
CA GLN A 159 2.90 14.29 -15.91
C GLN A 159 3.68 13.10 -16.46
N LYS A 160 3.89 12.05 -15.64
CA LYS A 160 4.70 10.91 -16.00
C LYS A 160 4.05 10.05 -17.09
N ASP A 161 4.86 9.49 -17.98
CA ASP A 161 4.46 8.43 -18.90
C ASP A 161 4.38 7.10 -18.12
N HIS A 162 3.20 6.79 -17.60
CA HIS A 162 2.95 5.60 -16.80
C HIS A 162 3.07 4.31 -17.62
N ALA A 163 2.78 4.34 -18.91
CA ALA A 163 2.91 3.17 -19.78
C ALA A 163 4.38 2.78 -19.95
N LYS A 164 5.23 3.76 -20.25
CA LYS A 164 6.68 3.54 -20.39
C LYS A 164 7.32 3.10 -19.05
N GLU A 165 6.85 3.65 -17.93
CA GLU A 165 7.33 3.22 -16.61
C GLU A 165 6.93 1.76 -16.32
N TRP A 166 5.73 1.35 -16.70
CA TRP A 166 5.26 -0.02 -16.56
C TRP A 166 6.10 -1.00 -17.39
N GLU A 167 6.34 -0.70 -18.67
CA GLU A 167 7.21 -1.49 -19.54
C GLU A 167 8.62 -1.65 -18.96
N MET A 168 9.16 -0.60 -18.36
CA MET A 168 10.45 -0.65 -17.67
C MET A 168 10.40 -1.64 -16.48
N TRP A 169 9.39 -1.61 -15.65
CA TRP A 169 9.25 -2.55 -14.53
C TRP A 169 9.10 -3.99 -14.99
N GLU A 170 8.32 -4.23 -16.04
CA GLU A 170 8.18 -5.57 -16.64
C GLU A 170 9.53 -6.09 -17.15
N SER A 171 10.29 -5.25 -17.85
CA SER A 171 11.63 -5.63 -18.35
C SER A 171 12.62 -5.93 -17.21
N GLN A 172 12.59 -5.15 -16.13
CA GLN A 172 13.41 -5.37 -14.94
C GLN A 172 13.04 -6.68 -14.23
N ILE A 173 11.76 -6.94 -14.03
CA ILE A 173 11.26 -8.19 -13.42
C ILE A 173 11.63 -9.38 -14.30
N LYS A 174 11.49 -9.27 -15.62
CA LYS A 174 11.88 -10.32 -16.55
C LYS A 174 13.36 -10.64 -16.46
N LEU A 175 14.24 -9.64 -16.39
CA LEU A 175 15.68 -9.84 -16.24
C LEU A 175 16.01 -10.63 -14.96
N ILE A 176 15.39 -10.28 -13.84
CA ILE A 176 15.58 -10.98 -12.57
C ILE A 176 15.05 -12.43 -12.67
N SER A 177 13.89 -12.61 -13.27
CA SER A 177 13.26 -13.91 -13.52
C SER A 177 14.17 -14.81 -14.35
N ASP A 178 14.61 -14.34 -15.52
CA ASP A 178 15.45 -15.10 -16.45
C ASP A 178 16.79 -15.50 -15.80
N SER A 179 17.37 -14.60 -15.02
CA SER A 179 18.62 -14.85 -14.30
C SER A 179 18.45 -15.92 -13.23
N ALA A 180 17.41 -15.84 -12.42
CA ALA A 180 17.15 -16.82 -11.36
C ALA A 180 16.80 -18.19 -11.93
N THR A 181 15.93 -18.25 -12.94
CA THR A 181 15.49 -19.53 -13.56
C THR A 181 16.55 -20.19 -14.44
N SER A 182 17.67 -19.50 -14.73
CA SER A 182 18.84 -20.13 -15.35
C SER A 182 19.51 -21.17 -14.44
N VAL A 183 19.19 -21.18 -13.15
CA VAL A 183 19.65 -22.18 -12.20
C VAL A 183 18.67 -23.36 -12.20
N GLU A 184 19.18 -24.59 -12.37
CA GLU A 184 18.34 -25.78 -12.46
C GLU A 184 17.51 -25.98 -11.18
N GLY A 185 16.22 -26.27 -11.35
CA GLY A 185 15.28 -26.46 -10.24
C GLY A 185 14.64 -25.20 -9.70
N VAL A 186 15.04 -24.01 -10.18
CA VAL A 186 14.43 -22.72 -9.81
C VAL A 186 13.28 -22.38 -10.76
N LYS A 187 12.19 -21.89 -10.18
CA LYS A 187 10.99 -21.40 -10.89
C LYS A 187 10.66 -19.99 -10.44
N SER A 188 10.00 -19.26 -11.31
CA SER A 188 9.47 -17.92 -11.00
C SER A 188 8.04 -17.78 -11.46
N GLU A 189 7.29 -16.96 -10.74
CA GLU A 189 5.93 -16.55 -11.06
C GLU A 189 5.89 -15.02 -11.06
N ILE A 190 5.52 -14.42 -12.18
CA ILE A 190 5.30 -12.99 -12.30
C ILE A 190 3.80 -12.73 -12.10
N HIS A 191 3.45 -11.79 -11.23
CA HIS A 191 2.08 -11.45 -10.92
C HIS A 191 1.95 -9.94 -10.64
N VAL A 192 0.73 -9.44 -10.80
CA VAL A 192 0.37 -8.06 -10.43
C VAL A 192 -0.71 -8.13 -9.35
N PRO A 193 -0.46 -7.61 -8.13
CA PRO A 193 -1.50 -7.57 -7.10
C PRO A 193 -2.72 -6.77 -7.59
N LYS A 194 -3.91 -7.25 -7.29
CA LYS A 194 -5.15 -6.59 -7.71
C LYS A 194 -5.41 -5.28 -6.98
N TYR A 195 -5.07 -5.22 -5.70
CA TYR A 195 -5.19 -4.07 -4.83
C TYR A 195 -3.87 -3.82 -4.13
N ALA A 196 -3.58 -2.57 -3.82
CA ALA A 196 -2.35 -2.09 -3.19
C ALA A 196 -1.06 -2.59 -3.88
N ASN A 197 -0.10 -1.72 -4.03
CA ASN A 197 1.15 -2.04 -4.74
C ASN A 197 0.89 -2.73 -6.10
N HIS A 198 -0.05 -2.20 -6.89
CA HIS A 198 -0.43 -2.73 -8.19
C HIS A 198 0.69 -2.50 -9.22
N VAL A 199 1.73 -3.32 -9.13
CA VAL A 199 2.94 -3.27 -9.96
C VAL A 199 3.41 -4.68 -10.29
N PRO A 200 4.16 -4.88 -11.38
CA PRO A 200 4.79 -6.16 -11.68
C PRO A 200 5.64 -6.63 -10.50
N SER A 201 5.35 -7.82 -10.04
CA SER A 201 5.99 -8.46 -8.90
C SER A 201 6.41 -9.87 -9.28
N ILE A 202 7.49 -10.37 -8.69
CA ILE A 202 7.98 -11.73 -8.92
C ILE A 202 8.03 -12.50 -7.61
N ARG A 203 7.68 -13.78 -7.70
CA ARG A 203 7.90 -14.76 -6.66
C ARG A 203 8.80 -15.87 -7.22
N ILE A 204 9.93 -16.13 -6.57
CA ILE A 204 10.94 -17.12 -6.96
C ILE A 204 10.90 -18.24 -5.93
N ASN A 205 10.80 -19.49 -6.39
CA ASN A 205 10.77 -20.68 -5.57
C ASN A 205 11.58 -21.80 -6.23
N TRP A 206 11.94 -22.80 -5.45
CA TRP A 206 12.72 -23.96 -5.90
C TRP A 206 12.49 -25.19 -5.03
N ASP A 207 12.91 -26.35 -5.52
CA ASP A 207 12.96 -27.56 -4.75
C ASP A 207 14.26 -27.58 -3.91
N GLU A 208 14.14 -27.49 -2.61
CA GLU A 208 15.29 -27.49 -1.68
C GLU A 208 16.10 -28.81 -1.71
N LYS A 209 15.60 -29.86 -2.34
CA LYS A 209 16.38 -31.08 -2.62
C LYS A 209 17.38 -30.89 -3.75
N LYS A 210 17.09 -29.97 -4.67
CA LYS A 210 17.95 -29.63 -5.83
C LYS A 210 18.82 -28.42 -5.53
N VAL A 211 18.26 -27.37 -4.97
CA VAL A 211 18.97 -26.15 -4.55
C VAL A 211 18.97 -26.11 -3.03
N LYS A 212 20.07 -26.49 -2.41
CA LYS A 212 20.19 -26.83 -0.96
C LYS A 212 20.30 -25.58 -0.07
N ILE A 213 19.40 -24.64 -0.25
CA ILE A 213 19.30 -23.41 0.55
C ILE A 213 17.83 -23.05 0.74
N SER A 214 17.44 -22.58 1.91
CA SER A 214 16.06 -22.13 2.16
C SER A 214 15.82 -20.72 1.64
N PRO A 215 14.57 -20.35 1.30
CA PRO A 215 14.23 -18.98 0.93
C PRO A 215 14.57 -17.95 2.02
N ASN A 216 14.46 -18.30 3.27
CA ASN A 216 14.84 -17.44 4.39
C ASN A 216 16.34 -17.15 4.41
N GLU A 217 17.17 -18.16 4.16
CA GLU A 217 18.61 -17.98 4.10
C GLU A 217 19.05 -17.14 2.88
N VAL A 218 18.42 -17.36 1.71
CA VAL A 218 18.64 -16.51 0.52
C VAL A 218 18.31 -15.05 0.83
N ARG A 219 17.16 -14.79 1.45
CA ARG A 219 16.78 -13.43 1.85
C ARG A 219 17.77 -12.81 2.82
N LYS A 220 18.27 -13.58 3.78
CA LYS A 220 19.30 -13.15 4.72
C LYS A 220 20.59 -12.79 4.01
N GLN A 221 21.10 -13.65 3.12
CA GLN A 221 22.33 -13.38 2.37
C GLN A 221 22.20 -12.19 1.41
N LEU A 222 21.02 -11.95 0.85
CA LEU A 222 20.73 -10.75 0.06
C LEU A 222 20.76 -9.49 0.94
N ALA A 223 20.15 -9.54 2.12
CA ALA A 223 20.08 -8.41 3.05
C ALA A 223 21.44 -8.06 3.68
N GLU A 224 22.26 -9.07 3.99
CA GLU A 224 23.61 -8.90 4.57
C GLU A 224 24.70 -8.65 3.52
N GLY A 225 24.37 -8.73 2.22
CA GLY A 225 25.30 -8.51 1.12
C GLY A 225 25.66 -7.05 0.87
N HIS A 226 26.62 -6.83 -0.02
CA HIS A 226 27.00 -5.49 -0.50
C HIS A 226 26.80 -5.39 -2.03
N PRO A 227 25.86 -4.55 -2.50
CA PRO A 227 24.90 -3.79 -1.70
C PRO A 227 23.88 -4.69 -0.98
N SER A 228 23.29 -4.19 0.13
CA SER A 228 22.19 -4.84 0.80
C SER A 228 20.93 -4.83 -0.08
N ILE A 229 20.30 -5.99 -0.25
CA ILE A 229 19.09 -6.16 -1.07
C ILE A 229 17.96 -6.66 -0.18
N GLN A 230 17.01 -5.78 0.13
CA GLN A 230 15.83 -6.14 0.91
C GLN A 230 14.77 -6.77 0.01
N THR A 231 14.24 -7.89 0.45
CA THR A 231 13.25 -8.67 -0.28
C THR A 231 12.06 -9.00 0.62
N VAL A 232 10.94 -9.36 0.01
CA VAL A 232 9.77 -9.92 0.70
C VAL A 232 9.71 -11.42 0.46
N GLY A 233 8.71 -12.10 1.01
CA GLY A 233 8.49 -13.53 0.80
C GLY A 233 8.16 -14.26 2.09
N ASP A 234 8.16 -15.57 2.00
CA ASP A 234 7.80 -16.49 3.08
C ASP A 234 8.81 -17.64 3.20
N SER A 235 8.46 -18.71 3.90
CA SER A 235 9.30 -19.90 4.02
C SER A 235 9.45 -20.70 2.72
N LYS A 236 8.68 -20.39 1.67
CA LYS A 236 8.64 -21.13 0.41
C LYS A 236 9.13 -20.34 -0.79
N SER A 237 9.28 -19.02 -0.65
CA SER A 237 9.59 -18.14 -1.78
C SER A 237 10.34 -16.88 -1.38
N VAL A 238 11.07 -16.33 -2.35
CA VAL A 238 11.62 -14.96 -2.30
C VAL A 238 10.81 -14.09 -3.26
N GLY A 239 10.25 -12.99 -2.76
CA GLY A 239 9.44 -12.05 -3.53
C GLY A 239 10.16 -10.71 -3.73
N MET A 240 9.93 -10.08 -4.88
CA MET A 240 10.51 -8.77 -5.22
C MET A 240 9.57 -7.96 -6.10
N THR A 241 9.76 -6.64 -6.03
CA THR A 241 9.22 -5.67 -6.98
C THR A 241 10.33 -4.71 -7.40
N THR A 242 10.20 -4.07 -8.55
CA THR A 242 11.25 -3.18 -9.09
C THR A 242 10.83 -1.70 -9.11
N TRP A 243 9.57 -1.42 -8.83
CA TRP A 243 8.97 -0.09 -9.01
C TRP A 243 9.65 1.06 -8.25
N MET A 244 10.43 0.75 -7.20
CA MET A 244 11.21 1.73 -6.44
C MET A 244 12.71 1.67 -6.75
N MET A 245 13.14 0.82 -7.68
CA MET A 245 14.54 0.72 -8.08
C MET A 245 14.95 1.87 -8.99
N VAL A 246 16.20 2.28 -8.87
CA VAL A 246 16.87 3.12 -9.85
C VAL A 246 17.34 2.25 -11.01
N PRO A 247 17.22 2.67 -12.29
CA PRO A 247 17.67 1.91 -13.43
C PRO A 247 19.11 1.39 -13.28
N GLY A 248 19.32 0.11 -13.53
CA GLY A 248 20.59 -0.60 -13.35
C GLY A 248 20.67 -1.44 -12.07
N GLN A 249 19.89 -1.13 -11.05
CA GLN A 249 19.85 -1.93 -9.79
C GLN A 249 19.29 -3.34 -10.04
N GLU A 250 18.39 -3.51 -10.98
CA GLU A 250 17.84 -4.82 -11.37
C GLU A 250 18.92 -5.81 -11.81
N ARG A 251 19.99 -5.33 -12.42
CA ARG A 251 21.14 -6.17 -12.84
C ARG A 251 21.91 -6.68 -11.63
N ILE A 252 22.06 -5.85 -10.60
CA ILE A 252 22.72 -6.23 -9.35
C ILE A 252 21.91 -7.30 -8.66
N VAL A 253 20.59 -7.10 -8.55
CA VAL A 253 19.66 -8.06 -7.94
C VAL A 253 19.69 -9.38 -8.70
N ALA A 254 19.58 -9.35 -10.02
CA ALA A 254 19.62 -10.53 -10.89
C ALA A 254 20.93 -11.34 -10.71
N LYS A 255 22.07 -10.65 -10.70
CA LYS A 255 23.39 -11.26 -10.50
C LYS A 255 23.50 -11.92 -9.13
N ARG A 256 23.19 -11.18 -8.06
CA ARG A 256 23.29 -11.69 -6.67
C ARG A 256 22.36 -12.87 -6.42
N MET A 257 21.12 -12.80 -6.92
CA MET A 257 20.16 -13.90 -6.80
C MET A 257 20.70 -15.16 -7.48
N LYS A 258 21.22 -15.05 -8.69
CA LYS A 258 21.82 -16.18 -9.43
C LYS A 258 23.04 -16.75 -8.70
N GLU A 259 23.95 -15.91 -8.22
CA GLU A 259 25.15 -16.34 -7.49
C GLU A 259 24.80 -17.20 -6.27
N ILE A 260 23.87 -16.71 -5.43
CA ILE A 260 23.44 -17.43 -4.21
C ILE A 260 22.79 -18.77 -4.56
N LEU A 261 21.87 -18.78 -5.52
CA LEU A 261 21.18 -20.01 -5.92
C LEU A 261 22.13 -21.02 -6.58
N SER A 262 23.06 -20.56 -7.44
CA SER A 262 24.01 -21.44 -8.11
C SER A 262 25.03 -22.07 -7.14
N SER A 263 25.38 -21.38 -6.06
CA SER A 263 26.31 -21.94 -5.05
C SER A 263 25.68 -23.02 -4.17
N ALA A 264 24.36 -23.20 -4.26
CA ALA A 264 23.59 -24.13 -3.46
C ALA A 264 23.08 -25.38 -4.23
N VAL A 265 23.43 -25.51 -5.50
CA VAL A 265 23.07 -26.67 -6.36
C VAL A 265 23.88 -27.92 -6.01
#